data_ac08de42ae479263018735816fde0a00
#
_entry.id   ac08de42ae479263018735816fde0a00
#
_cell.length_a   1.000
_cell.length_b   1.000
_cell.length_c   1.000
_cell.angle_alpha   90.00
_cell.angle_beta   90.00
_cell.angle_gamma   90.00
#
_symmetry.space_group_name_H-M   'P 1'
#
loop_
_entity.id
_entity.type
_entity.pdbx_description
1 polymer ?
#
loop_
_entity_poly.entity_id
_entity_poly.type
_entity_poly.pdbx_seq_one_letter_code
_entity_poly.pdbx_strand_id
1 'polypeptide(L)' 'LVDQFKATLSEKDMQILELRMSGDTLEEIAEKLGYKNHSGVLKRIRKIGQAYEAYTGVDYGFEGGKITG' A
#
# COMPACT_ATOMS: atom_id res chain seq x y z
N LEU A 1 9.13 11.01 -7.44
CA LEU A 1 9.61 9.84 -6.73
C LEU A 1 8.54 8.77 -6.60
N VAL A 2 7.33 9.17 -6.16
CA VAL A 2 6.22 8.22 -6.05
C VAL A 2 5.85 7.65 -7.41
N ASP A 3 5.82 8.47 -8.44
CA ASP A 3 5.49 7.99 -9.78
C ASP A 3 6.50 6.99 -10.29
N GLN A 4 7.77 7.20 -9.98
CA GLN A 4 8.81 6.27 -10.36
C GLN A 4 8.65 4.95 -9.62
N PHE A 5 8.30 5.01 -8.34
CA PHE A 5 8.05 3.82 -7.56
C PHE A 5 6.83 3.06 -8.09
N LYS A 6 5.76 3.78 -8.42
CA LYS A 6 4.56 3.15 -8.96
C LYS A 6 4.86 2.35 -10.22
N ALA A 7 5.78 2.80 -11.03
CA ALA A 7 6.15 2.09 -12.25
C ALA A 7 6.76 0.73 -11.97
N THR A 8 7.24 0.48 -10.76
CA THR A 8 7.80 -0.82 -10.39
C THR A 8 6.78 -1.79 -9.84
N LEU A 9 5.55 -1.34 -9.62
CA LEU A 9 4.50 -2.15 -9.01
C LEU A 9 3.68 -2.86 -10.08
N SER A 10 3.07 -3.98 -9.69
CA SER A 10 2.05 -4.59 -10.54
C SER A 10 0.86 -3.65 -10.62
N GLU A 11 0.03 -3.87 -11.64
CA GLU A 11 -1.16 -3.05 -11.81
C GLU A 11 -2.07 -3.08 -10.59
N LYS A 12 -2.24 -4.25 -10.01
CA LYS A 12 -3.08 -4.41 -8.83
C LYS A 12 -2.53 -3.65 -7.63
N ASP A 13 -1.23 -3.76 -7.41
CA ASP A 13 -0.59 -3.05 -6.30
C ASP A 13 -0.66 -1.55 -6.50
N MET A 14 -0.53 -1.10 -7.75
CA MET A 14 -0.65 0.31 -8.06
C MET A 14 -2.05 0.83 -7.75
N GLN A 15 -3.08 0.05 -8.09
CA GLN A 15 -4.46 0.43 -7.78
C GLN A 15 -4.68 0.54 -6.28
N ILE A 16 -4.16 -0.41 -5.52
CA ILE A 16 -4.28 -0.39 -4.07
C ILE A 16 -3.62 0.86 -3.49
N LEU A 17 -2.42 1.15 -3.95
CA LEU A 17 -1.69 2.32 -3.48
C LEU A 17 -2.44 3.60 -3.80
N GLU A 18 -2.95 3.74 -5.00
CA GLU A 18 -3.67 4.94 -5.40
C GLU A 18 -4.94 5.14 -4.59
N LEU A 19 -5.68 4.07 -4.35
CA LEU A 19 -6.89 4.16 -3.53
C LEU A 19 -6.56 4.55 -2.10
N ARG A 20 -5.48 3.98 -1.57
CA ARG A 20 -5.06 4.31 -0.21
C ARG A 20 -4.62 5.77 -0.10
N MET A 21 -3.92 6.26 -1.11
CA MET A 21 -3.50 7.66 -1.13
C MET A 21 -4.67 8.62 -1.27
N SER A 22 -5.76 8.15 -1.85
CA SER A 22 -7.00 8.94 -1.95
C SER A 22 -7.79 8.96 -0.66
N GLY A 23 -7.35 8.22 0.35
CA GLY A 23 -8.02 8.21 1.64
C GLY A 23 -8.98 7.06 1.87
N ASP A 24 -9.03 6.08 0.97
CA ASP A 24 -9.90 4.94 1.15
C ASP A 24 -9.45 4.09 2.32
N THR A 25 -10.42 3.51 3.03
CA THR A 25 -10.11 2.54 4.07
C THR A 25 -9.77 1.20 3.42
N LEU A 26 -9.16 0.31 4.21
CA LEU A 26 -8.83 -1.02 3.71
C LEU A 26 -10.09 -1.77 3.26
N GLU A 27 -11.18 -1.61 4.00
CA GLU A 27 -12.44 -2.25 3.64
C GLU A 27 -12.99 -1.72 2.32
N GLU A 28 -12.90 -0.42 2.12
CA GLU A 28 -13.34 0.20 0.86
C GLU A 28 -12.51 -0.31 -0.32
N ILE A 29 -11.21 -0.41 -0.13
CA ILE A 29 -10.32 -0.91 -1.17
C ILE A 29 -10.66 -2.37 -1.48
N ALA A 30 -10.87 -3.19 -0.45
CA ALA A 30 -11.22 -4.58 -0.64
C ALA A 30 -12.52 -4.72 -1.44
N GLU A 31 -13.51 -3.91 -1.12
CA GLU A 31 -14.79 -3.95 -1.82
C GLU A 31 -14.64 -3.54 -3.27
N LYS A 32 -13.90 -2.47 -3.52
CA LYS A 32 -13.70 -1.97 -4.88
C LYS A 32 -12.95 -2.95 -5.77
N LEU A 33 -12.00 -3.68 -5.19
CA LEU A 33 -11.15 -4.58 -5.95
C LEU A 33 -11.58 -6.04 -5.88
N GLY A 34 -12.69 -6.33 -5.20
CA GLY A 34 -13.24 -7.67 -5.17
C GLY A 34 -12.57 -8.63 -4.21
N TYR A 35 -11.91 -8.14 -3.18
CA TYR A 35 -11.37 -9.00 -2.14
C TYR A 35 -12.49 -9.42 -1.19
N LYS A 36 -12.37 -10.61 -0.62
CA LYS A 36 -13.37 -11.11 0.32
C LYS A 36 -13.38 -10.30 1.62
N ASN A 37 -12.20 -9.85 2.05
CA ASN A 37 -12.08 -9.05 3.25
C ASN A 37 -10.81 -8.21 3.14
N HIS A 38 -10.62 -7.35 4.13
CA HIS A 38 -9.50 -6.39 4.07
C HIS A 38 -8.14 -7.02 4.37
N SER A 39 -8.10 -8.26 4.84
CA SER A 39 -6.82 -8.89 5.17
C SER A 39 -5.91 -9.02 3.96
N GLY A 40 -6.46 -9.36 2.80
CA GLY A 40 -5.69 -9.45 1.57
C GLY A 40 -5.11 -8.12 1.16
N VAL A 41 -5.90 -7.06 1.32
CA VAL A 41 -5.44 -5.70 1.02
C VAL A 41 -4.34 -5.29 1.99
N LEU A 42 -4.51 -5.61 3.27
CA LEU A 42 -3.53 -5.27 4.29
C LEU A 42 -2.18 -5.90 3.99
N LYS A 43 -2.17 -7.18 3.61
CA LYS A 43 -0.93 -7.86 3.24
C LYS A 43 -0.25 -7.17 2.07
N ARG A 44 -1.01 -6.77 1.07
CA ARG A 44 -0.48 -6.08 -0.09
C ARG A 44 0.09 -4.72 0.28
N ILE A 45 -0.62 -3.98 1.13
CA ILE A 45 -0.17 -2.67 1.56
C ILE A 45 1.13 -2.76 2.34
N ARG A 46 1.24 -3.76 3.22
CA ARG A 46 2.49 -3.98 3.95
C ARG A 46 3.65 -4.25 3.00
N LYS A 47 3.40 -5.09 2.01
CA LYS A 47 4.43 -5.42 1.02
C LYS A 47 4.83 -4.20 0.22
N ILE A 48 3.84 -3.40 -0.18
CA ILE A 48 4.11 -2.16 -0.92
C ILE A 48 4.92 -1.20 -0.05
N GLY A 49 4.57 -1.08 1.23
CA GLY A 49 5.29 -0.21 2.14
C GLY A 49 6.73 -0.63 2.32
N GLN A 50 6.96 -1.92 2.47
CA GLN A 50 8.33 -2.45 2.59
C GLN A 50 9.13 -2.19 1.32
N ALA A 51 8.51 -2.36 0.16
CA ALA A 51 9.16 -2.09 -1.10
C ALA A 51 9.50 -0.62 -1.24
N TYR A 52 8.62 0.25 -0.80
CA TYR A 52 8.86 1.69 -0.85
C TYR A 52 9.99 2.10 0.08
N GLU A 53 10.04 1.52 1.28
CA GLU A 53 11.16 1.74 2.19
C GLU A 53 12.48 1.33 1.54
N ALA A 54 12.50 0.17 0.91
CA ALA A 54 13.70 -0.31 0.25
C ALA A 54 14.09 0.60 -0.91
N TYR A 55 13.09 1.13 -1.61
CA TYR A 55 13.33 1.99 -2.76
C TYR A 55 13.88 3.35 -2.36
N THR A 56 13.34 3.92 -1.29
CA THR A 56 13.70 5.27 -0.85
C THR A 56 14.65 5.30 0.32
N GLY A 57 14.74 4.21 1.07
CA GLY A 57 15.49 4.18 2.32
C GLY A 57 14.80 4.89 3.47
N VAL A 58 13.53 5.19 3.33
CA VAL A 58 12.78 5.94 4.35
C VAL A 58 11.59 5.11 4.80
N ASP A 59 11.35 5.10 6.11
CA ASP A 59 10.18 4.43 6.69
C ASP A 59 9.01 5.40 6.69
N TYR A 60 7.97 5.07 5.94
CA TYR A 60 6.78 5.90 5.85
C TYR A 60 5.64 5.41 6.74
N GLY A 61 5.89 4.39 7.55
CA GLY A 61 4.90 3.91 8.49
C GLY A 61 3.73 3.16 7.85
N PHE A 62 3.92 2.59 6.68
CA PHE A 62 2.85 1.85 6.01
C PHE A 62 2.39 0.64 6.81
N GLU A 63 3.23 0.12 7.66
CA GLU A 63 2.88 -1.04 8.47
C GLU A 63 2.14 -0.68 9.74
N GLY A 64 1.87 0.57 9.97
CA GLY A 64 1.26 0.99 11.22
C GLY A 64 2.17 0.63 12.38
N GLY A 65 1.90 0.72 13.53
CA GLY A 65 2.64 0.25 14.70
C GLY A 65 4.17 0.28 14.64
N LYS A 66 4.73 0.52 13.52
CA LYS A 66 6.17 0.55 13.40
C LYS A 66 6.77 1.89 13.78
N ILE A 67 5.96 2.74 14.23
CA ILE A 67 6.40 4.05 14.63
C ILE A 67 7.06 3.94 15.96
N THR A 68 8.33 4.03 15.95
CA THR A 68 9.06 3.93 17.18
C THR A 68 9.44 5.26 17.71
N GLY A 69 8.96 6.19 17.06
CA GLY A 69 9.28 7.53 17.53
C GLY A 69 10.72 7.72 17.64
#